data_be3ad35334355a7adba5ef32a539c88e
#
_entry.id   be3ad35334355a7adba5ef32a539c88e
#
_cell.length_a   1.000
_cell.length_b   1.000
_cell.length_c   1.000
_cell.angle_alpha   90.00
_cell.angle_beta   90.00
_cell.angle_gamma   90.00
#
_symmetry.space_group_name_H-M   'P 1'
#
loop_
_entity.id
_entity.type
_entity.pdbx_description
1 polymer ?
#
loop_
_entity_poly.entity_id
_entity_poly.type
_entity_poly.pdbx_seq_one_letter_code
_entity_poly.pdbx_strand_id
1 'polypeptide(L)'
;MSKTIEDNNEYKWNSTFSFLMAMIGAAVGLGNIWRFSYVLYYNGGGAFFIPYVIAILIMGIPFLILEYGLGATFKNSLSNILKGIRPQLEVIGWITAFLVFLVLTYYVVIMGWDLIYFLLSFFKGWGSNPDAYFMSNIVVGSDNLNNLGTFVLPTLLATIFIWILIWFISHKALDKGISKVVSVLIPLLFIMMAIIVVYALTLPGMWDGVTALLNPNWNLLLDINVWLAAFGQIIFSLSMGQAIAVTYASYLPKESRLIDNVLIVVLSNSSFEIFTAFGVFSILGFMSLTSGLAINEIATSGTGLLFVVFPEIFNVMGNAAYVIGPIFFLCVFFAGITSALAFLEPMTLAVSKKFRMPRIRSVTILCIFGLLLSLIYTTGSGNFILTIAVQINLLIQIIGQLRVLRQWNAKILEDLFQLPDGLL
;
A
#
# COMPACT_ATOMS: atom_id res chain seq x y z
N MET A 1 28.28 27.00 8.00
CA MET A 1 27.71 26.92 6.65
C MET A 1 26.86 25.64 6.58
N SER A 2 25.56 25.77 6.60
CA SER A 2 24.61 24.65 6.46
C SER A 2 24.64 24.20 5.00
N LYS A 3 25.16 23.01 4.69
CA LYS A 3 24.99 22.40 3.38
C LYS A 3 23.49 22.26 3.12
N THR A 4 22.97 22.99 2.15
CA THR A 4 21.62 22.87 1.66
C THR A 4 21.44 21.49 1.01
N ILE A 5 20.20 20.98 0.92
CA ILE A 5 19.88 19.67 0.30
C ILE A 5 20.38 19.59 -1.15
N GLU A 6 20.55 20.72 -1.83
CA GLU A 6 21.05 20.79 -3.20
C GLU A 6 22.45 20.14 -3.37
N ASP A 7 23.25 20.05 -2.29
CA ASP A 7 24.58 19.42 -2.30
C ASP A 7 24.59 17.94 -1.88
N ASN A 8 23.45 17.38 -1.46
CA ASN A 8 23.40 16.00 -0.97
C ASN A 8 22.86 15.06 -2.06
N ASN A 9 23.75 14.47 -2.83
CA ASN A 9 23.44 13.46 -3.87
C ASN A 9 22.68 12.22 -3.32
N GLU A 10 22.52 12.10 -2.00
CA GLU A 10 21.84 10.96 -1.35
C GLU A 10 20.31 10.94 -1.61
N TYR A 11 19.70 12.08 -1.96
CA TYR A 11 18.25 12.27 -2.08
C TYR A 11 17.86 12.81 -3.47
N LYS A 12 18.29 12.12 -4.54
CA LYS A 12 17.93 12.49 -5.92
C LYS A 12 17.48 11.27 -6.70
N TRP A 13 16.41 11.44 -7.50
CA TRP A 13 15.98 10.43 -8.46
C TRP A 13 16.94 10.38 -9.66
N ASN A 14 17.21 9.18 -10.18
CA ASN A 14 18.00 9.00 -11.41
C ASN A 14 17.31 9.58 -12.64
N SER A 15 15.98 9.52 -12.66
CA SER A 15 15.15 9.94 -13.79
C SER A 15 13.70 10.13 -13.33
N THR A 16 12.90 10.82 -14.16
CA THR A 16 11.44 10.89 -13.99
C THR A 16 10.81 9.49 -13.99
N PHE A 17 11.33 8.57 -14.80
CA PHE A 17 10.87 7.18 -14.81
C PHE A 17 11.02 6.50 -13.45
N SER A 18 12.18 6.62 -12.79
CA SER A 18 12.40 6.05 -11.45
C SER A 18 11.44 6.65 -10.40
N PHE A 19 11.18 7.96 -10.48
CA PHE A 19 10.20 8.63 -9.62
C PHE A 19 8.79 8.08 -9.86
N LEU A 20 8.37 7.97 -11.13
CA LEU A 20 7.06 7.41 -11.49
C LEU A 20 6.92 5.97 -10.99
N MET A 21 7.95 5.13 -11.19
CA MET A 21 7.93 3.76 -10.67
C MET A 21 7.84 3.72 -9.15
N ALA A 22 8.54 4.61 -8.44
CA ALA A 22 8.44 4.70 -6.98
C ALA A 22 7.05 5.13 -6.51
N MET A 23 6.44 6.12 -7.17
CA MET A 23 5.09 6.57 -6.83
C MET A 23 4.02 5.56 -7.18
N ILE A 24 4.13 4.90 -8.35
CA ILE A 24 3.24 3.78 -8.70
C ILE A 24 3.40 2.64 -7.70
N GLY A 25 4.63 2.29 -7.30
CA GLY A 25 4.88 1.25 -6.31
C GLY A 25 4.46 1.61 -4.88
N ALA A 26 4.38 2.90 -4.55
CA ALA A 26 3.79 3.37 -3.30
C ALA A 26 2.26 3.27 -3.31
N ALA A 27 1.63 3.47 -4.48
CA ALA A 27 0.20 3.39 -4.68
C ALA A 27 -0.26 1.94 -4.90
N VAL A 28 0.41 1.19 -5.80
CA VAL A 28 0.10 -0.21 -6.10
C VAL A 28 0.66 -1.11 -4.99
N GLY A 29 -0.16 -1.40 -4.01
CA GLY A 29 0.16 -2.26 -2.88
C GLY A 29 -0.77 -3.47 -2.76
N LEU A 30 -0.70 -4.13 -1.63
CA LEU A 30 -1.57 -5.28 -1.30
C LEU A 30 -3.07 -4.92 -1.44
N GLY A 31 -3.45 -3.69 -1.07
CA GLY A 31 -4.83 -3.22 -1.13
C GLY A 31 -5.44 -3.21 -2.53
N ASN A 32 -4.66 -2.95 -3.57
CA ASN A 32 -5.14 -2.96 -4.95
C ASN A 32 -5.53 -4.37 -5.42
N ILE A 33 -4.91 -5.40 -4.83
CA ILE A 33 -5.17 -6.79 -5.17
C ILE A 33 -6.41 -7.32 -4.43
N TRP A 34 -6.49 -7.09 -3.11
CA TRP A 34 -7.54 -7.71 -2.31
C TRP A 34 -8.71 -6.80 -1.94
N ARG A 35 -8.48 -5.46 -1.80
CA ARG A 35 -9.49 -4.54 -1.29
C ARG A 35 -10.37 -3.98 -2.40
N PHE A 36 -9.78 -3.52 -3.51
CA PHE A 36 -10.53 -2.86 -4.58
C PHE A 36 -11.61 -3.74 -5.18
N SER A 37 -11.28 -4.99 -5.51
CA SER A 37 -12.22 -5.96 -6.08
C SER A 37 -13.43 -6.18 -5.18
N TYR A 38 -13.21 -6.30 -3.87
CA TYR A 38 -14.24 -6.44 -2.87
C TYR A 38 -15.11 -5.17 -2.75
N VAL A 39 -14.46 -4.00 -2.67
CA VAL A 39 -15.17 -2.71 -2.57
C VAL A 39 -16.05 -2.47 -3.80
N LEU A 40 -15.54 -2.73 -5.00
CA LEU A 40 -16.28 -2.62 -6.25
C LEU A 40 -17.52 -3.52 -6.24
N TYR A 41 -17.35 -4.79 -5.89
CA TYR A 41 -18.44 -5.77 -5.89
C TYR A 41 -19.57 -5.41 -4.90
N TYR A 42 -19.22 -5.13 -3.64
CA TYR A 42 -20.20 -4.87 -2.59
C TYR A 42 -20.87 -3.49 -2.65
N ASN A 43 -20.29 -2.55 -3.39
CA ASN A 43 -20.82 -1.19 -3.54
C ASN A 43 -21.52 -0.94 -4.88
N GLY A 44 -22.07 -1.98 -5.50
CA GLY A 44 -22.92 -1.85 -6.67
C GLY A 44 -22.30 -2.26 -7.99
N GLY A 45 -21.17 -2.97 -7.96
CA GLY A 45 -20.54 -3.52 -9.16
C GLY A 45 -20.24 -2.43 -10.20
N GLY A 46 -20.68 -2.61 -11.43
CA GLY A 46 -20.45 -1.64 -12.51
C GLY A 46 -20.94 -0.23 -12.22
N ALA A 47 -21.97 -0.05 -11.37
CA ALA A 47 -22.45 1.28 -10.99
C ALA A 47 -21.44 2.05 -10.12
N PHE A 48 -20.59 1.36 -9.36
CA PHE A 48 -19.55 1.97 -8.51
C PHE A 48 -18.51 2.77 -9.28
N PHE A 49 -18.30 2.49 -10.56
CA PHE A 49 -17.35 3.26 -11.37
C PHE A 49 -17.71 4.75 -11.45
N ILE A 50 -18.99 5.13 -11.31
CA ILE A 50 -19.41 6.54 -11.32
C ILE A 50 -18.79 7.30 -10.11
N PRO A 51 -19.12 6.94 -8.84
CA PRO A 51 -18.52 7.62 -7.69
C PRO A 51 -16.99 7.44 -7.63
N TYR A 52 -16.44 6.33 -8.12
CA TYR A 52 -15.01 6.09 -8.18
C TYR A 52 -14.29 7.10 -9.10
N VAL A 53 -14.76 7.28 -10.34
CA VAL A 53 -14.18 8.26 -11.28
C VAL A 53 -14.36 9.68 -10.75
N ILE A 54 -15.51 10.01 -10.18
CA ILE A 54 -15.76 11.33 -9.58
C ILE A 54 -14.77 11.58 -8.42
N ALA A 55 -14.52 10.58 -7.56
CA ALA A 55 -13.54 10.69 -6.47
C ALA A 55 -12.12 10.91 -7.00
N ILE A 56 -11.73 10.25 -8.09
CA ILE A 56 -10.43 10.50 -8.75
C ILE A 56 -10.31 11.95 -9.20
N LEU A 57 -11.33 12.46 -9.92
CA LEU A 57 -11.28 13.79 -10.54
C LEU A 57 -11.37 14.93 -9.52
N ILE A 58 -12.23 14.79 -8.50
CA ILE A 58 -12.48 15.86 -7.53
C ILE A 58 -11.48 15.85 -6.39
N MET A 59 -10.99 14.68 -5.98
CA MET A 59 -10.13 14.54 -4.81
C MET A 59 -8.75 13.98 -5.16
N GLY A 60 -8.68 12.83 -5.86
CA GLY A 60 -7.43 12.13 -6.11
C GLY A 60 -6.38 12.98 -6.81
N ILE A 61 -6.72 13.49 -8.00
CA ILE A 61 -5.81 14.30 -8.82
C ILE A 61 -5.46 15.63 -8.12
N PRO A 62 -6.43 16.45 -7.67
CA PRO A 62 -6.11 17.73 -7.02
C PRO A 62 -5.25 17.59 -5.76
N PHE A 63 -5.54 16.58 -4.94
CA PHE A 63 -4.79 16.38 -3.70
C PHE A 63 -3.36 15.91 -3.97
N LEU A 64 -3.14 14.99 -4.93
CA LEU A 64 -1.79 14.60 -5.31
C LEU A 64 -1.00 15.74 -5.97
N ILE A 65 -1.63 16.61 -6.76
CA ILE A 65 -0.99 17.82 -7.29
C ILE A 65 -0.52 18.70 -6.13
N LEU A 66 -1.35 18.89 -5.10
CA LEU A 66 -0.97 19.64 -3.90
C LEU A 66 0.22 19.00 -3.18
N GLU A 67 0.19 17.68 -2.92
CA GLU A 67 1.28 16.97 -2.24
C GLU A 67 2.59 17.02 -3.04
N TYR A 68 2.53 16.83 -4.36
CA TYR A 68 3.71 16.93 -5.23
C TYR A 68 4.24 18.38 -5.26
N GLY A 69 3.34 19.36 -5.33
CA GLY A 69 3.67 20.77 -5.29
C GLY A 69 4.40 21.15 -4.00
N LEU A 70 3.87 20.72 -2.85
CA LEU A 70 4.51 20.95 -1.55
C LEU A 70 5.92 20.34 -1.49
N GLY A 71 6.06 19.07 -1.88
CA GLY A 71 7.35 18.38 -1.90
C GLY A 71 8.36 19.03 -2.84
N ALA A 72 7.96 19.26 -4.09
CA ALA A 72 8.82 19.81 -5.14
C ALA A 72 9.26 21.25 -4.87
N THR A 73 8.40 22.07 -4.28
CA THR A 73 8.68 23.48 -3.97
C THR A 73 9.59 23.62 -2.75
N PHE A 74 9.22 22.99 -1.63
CA PHE A 74 9.93 23.19 -0.36
C PHE A 74 11.13 22.26 -0.16
N LYS A 75 11.27 21.18 -0.91
CA LYS A 75 12.41 20.25 -0.86
C LYS A 75 12.75 19.80 0.55
N ASN A 76 11.73 19.50 1.37
CA ASN A 76 11.90 19.19 2.78
C ASN A 76 10.90 18.10 3.25
N SER A 77 11.08 17.62 4.49
CA SER A 77 10.09 16.75 5.13
C SER A 77 8.80 17.50 5.43
N LEU A 78 7.66 16.80 5.45
CA LEU A 78 6.37 17.40 5.76
C LEU A 78 6.39 18.14 7.11
N SER A 79 7.06 17.60 8.14
CA SER A 79 7.19 18.26 9.45
C SER A 79 7.87 19.63 9.36
N ASN A 80 8.95 19.76 8.56
CA ASN A 80 9.64 21.02 8.36
C ASN A 80 8.86 21.98 7.47
N ILE A 81 8.14 21.48 6.46
CA ILE A 81 7.27 22.30 5.60
C ILE A 81 6.18 22.93 6.47
N LEU A 82 5.46 22.12 7.25
CA LEU A 82 4.39 22.59 8.13
C LEU A 82 4.90 23.56 9.22
N LYS A 83 6.09 23.30 9.77
CA LYS A 83 6.77 24.22 10.69
C LYS A 83 7.03 25.59 10.05
N GLY A 84 7.39 25.63 8.77
CA GLY A 84 7.60 26.88 8.04
C GLY A 84 6.33 27.72 7.90
N ILE A 85 5.15 27.09 7.86
CA ILE A 85 3.85 27.75 7.86
C ILE A 85 3.52 28.28 9.26
N ARG A 86 3.53 27.38 10.26
CA ARG A 86 3.37 27.71 11.70
C ARG A 86 4.15 26.71 12.55
N PRO A 87 4.92 27.17 13.57
CA PRO A 87 5.71 26.26 14.42
C PRO A 87 4.91 25.14 15.09
N GLN A 88 3.64 25.39 15.46
CA GLN A 88 2.76 24.40 16.09
C GLN A 88 2.37 23.26 15.14
N LEU A 89 2.37 23.50 13.81
CA LEU A 89 2.02 22.49 12.81
C LEU A 89 3.14 21.46 12.60
N GLU A 90 4.36 21.69 13.10
CA GLU A 90 5.46 20.71 13.05
C GLU A 90 5.02 19.35 13.61
N VAL A 91 4.23 19.38 14.69
CA VAL A 91 3.72 18.16 15.37
C VAL A 91 2.84 17.32 14.45
N ILE A 92 2.02 17.94 13.60
CA ILE A 92 1.16 17.22 12.65
C ILE A 92 2.02 16.44 11.65
N GLY A 93 3.06 17.06 11.10
CA GLY A 93 3.97 16.38 10.18
C GLY A 93 4.72 15.21 10.83
N TRP A 94 5.08 15.33 12.11
CA TRP A 94 5.67 14.22 12.87
C TRP A 94 4.67 13.10 13.13
N ILE A 95 3.45 13.41 13.53
CA ILE A 95 2.39 12.41 13.74
C ILE A 95 2.13 11.66 12.43
N THR A 96 1.99 12.37 11.30
CA THR A 96 1.77 11.75 9.99
C THR A 96 2.90 10.78 9.63
N ALA A 97 4.15 11.22 9.72
CA ALA A 97 5.30 10.37 9.40
C ALA A 97 5.41 9.15 10.34
N PHE A 98 5.10 9.34 11.62
CA PHE A 98 5.12 8.26 12.62
C PHE A 98 3.99 7.25 12.41
N LEU A 99 2.77 7.69 12.07
CA LEU A 99 1.66 6.79 11.77
C LEU A 99 1.95 5.90 10.56
N VAL A 100 2.53 6.47 9.50
CA VAL A 100 2.94 5.70 8.32
C VAL A 100 4.05 4.70 8.68
N PHE A 101 4.98 5.10 9.54
CA PHE A 101 6.00 4.20 10.06
C PHE A 101 5.40 3.07 10.92
N LEU A 102 4.37 3.34 11.73
CA LEU A 102 3.65 2.30 12.47
C LEU A 102 2.92 1.33 11.54
N VAL A 103 2.32 1.82 10.44
CA VAL A 103 1.77 0.93 9.39
C VAL A 103 2.85 -0.03 8.90
N LEU A 104 4.05 0.47 8.59
CA LEU A 104 5.15 -0.36 8.12
C LEU A 104 5.46 -1.52 9.08
N THR A 105 5.36 -1.32 10.41
CA THR A 105 5.74 -2.36 11.38
C THR A 105 4.87 -3.62 11.30
N TYR A 106 3.56 -3.49 11.13
CA TYR A 106 2.68 -4.65 10.93
C TYR A 106 2.61 -5.10 9.47
N TYR A 107 2.79 -4.18 8.52
CA TYR A 107 2.81 -4.49 7.10
C TYR A 107 3.95 -5.45 6.74
N VAL A 108 5.13 -5.27 7.35
CA VAL A 108 6.27 -6.17 7.18
C VAL A 108 5.97 -7.59 7.67
N VAL A 109 5.15 -7.75 8.71
CA VAL A 109 4.74 -9.09 9.18
C VAL A 109 3.82 -9.77 8.17
N ILE A 110 2.86 -9.03 7.60
CA ILE A 110 1.99 -9.56 6.53
C ILE A 110 2.82 -9.95 5.30
N MET A 111 3.83 -9.17 4.94
CA MET A 111 4.79 -9.54 3.90
C MET A 111 5.60 -10.79 4.27
N GLY A 112 5.89 -10.99 5.56
CA GLY A 112 6.51 -12.21 6.08
C GLY A 112 5.63 -13.44 5.83
N TRP A 113 4.31 -13.33 6.04
CA TRP A 113 3.35 -14.38 5.69
C TRP A 113 3.34 -14.66 4.18
N ASP A 114 3.35 -13.61 3.36
CA ASP A 114 3.40 -13.74 1.91
C ASP A 114 4.68 -14.46 1.44
N LEU A 115 5.84 -14.11 2.00
CA LEU A 115 7.11 -14.80 1.71
C LEU A 115 7.05 -16.29 2.07
N ILE A 116 6.42 -16.65 3.20
CA ILE A 116 6.23 -18.06 3.58
C ILE A 116 5.32 -18.75 2.55
N TYR A 117 4.20 -18.14 2.17
CA TYR A 117 3.27 -18.68 1.19
C TYR A 117 3.88 -18.76 -0.21
N PHE A 118 4.77 -17.83 -0.58
CA PHE A 118 5.56 -17.97 -1.80
C PHE A 118 6.37 -19.26 -1.81
N LEU A 119 7.07 -19.58 -0.72
CA LEU A 119 7.83 -20.83 -0.60
C LEU A 119 6.93 -22.06 -0.59
N LEU A 120 5.81 -22.01 0.12
CA LEU A 120 4.83 -23.12 0.20
C LEU A 120 4.14 -23.38 -1.14
N SER A 121 3.99 -22.37 -1.98
CA SER A 121 3.27 -22.48 -3.26
C SER A 121 3.91 -23.43 -4.27
N PHE A 122 5.21 -23.68 -4.18
CA PHE A 122 5.91 -24.62 -5.06
C PHE A 122 5.47 -26.09 -4.87
N PHE A 123 4.89 -26.42 -3.71
CA PHE A 123 4.46 -27.79 -3.37
C PHE A 123 3.12 -27.84 -2.64
N LYS A 124 2.34 -26.75 -2.66
CA LYS A 124 1.05 -26.62 -1.93
C LYS A 124 1.16 -26.99 -0.46
N GLY A 125 2.21 -26.48 0.20
CA GLY A 125 2.59 -26.85 1.57
C GLY A 125 1.58 -26.46 2.65
N TRP A 126 0.52 -25.69 2.32
CA TRP A 126 -0.64 -25.43 3.19
C TRP A 126 -1.62 -26.59 3.31
N GLY A 127 -1.45 -27.66 2.50
CA GLY A 127 -2.29 -28.88 2.58
C GLY A 127 -3.70 -28.68 2.04
N SER A 128 -4.60 -29.61 2.44
CA SER A 128 -5.99 -29.64 1.98
C SER A 128 -6.91 -28.62 2.68
N ASN A 129 -6.51 -28.07 3.82
CA ASN A 129 -7.26 -27.07 4.58
C ASN A 129 -6.38 -25.84 4.84
N PRO A 130 -6.33 -24.89 3.91
CA PRO A 130 -5.51 -23.67 4.02
C PRO A 130 -5.88 -22.79 5.23
N ASP A 131 -7.17 -22.72 5.60
CA ASP A 131 -7.61 -21.95 6.76
C ASP A 131 -7.02 -22.50 8.06
N ALA A 132 -7.16 -23.82 8.29
CA ALA A 132 -6.56 -24.47 9.46
C ALA A 132 -5.03 -24.32 9.47
N TYR A 133 -4.38 -24.39 8.30
CA TYR A 133 -2.95 -24.18 8.20
C TYR A 133 -2.55 -22.76 8.58
N PHE A 134 -3.25 -21.76 8.04
CA PHE A 134 -2.98 -20.35 8.33
C PHE A 134 -3.14 -20.06 9.81
N MET A 135 -4.26 -20.50 10.41
CA MET A 135 -4.57 -20.28 11.82
C MET A 135 -3.64 -21.01 12.79
N SER A 136 -3.13 -22.20 12.43
CA SER A 136 -2.31 -23.00 13.35
C SER A 136 -0.80 -22.81 13.18
N ASN A 137 -0.30 -22.45 11.99
CA ASN A 137 1.13 -22.43 11.69
C ASN A 137 1.69 -21.02 11.41
N ILE A 138 0.84 -20.10 10.97
CA ILE A 138 1.28 -18.76 10.54
C ILE A 138 0.90 -17.69 11.56
N VAL A 139 -0.37 -17.69 11.98
CA VAL A 139 -0.94 -16.70 12.90
C VAL A 139 -0.94 -17.20 14.34
N VAL A 140 -1.08 -18.53 14.54
CA VAL A 140 -1.23 -19.20 15.83
C VAL A 140 -2.24 -18.47 16.70
N GLY A 141 -3.50 -18.41 16.17
CA GLY A 141 -4.51 -17.49 16.63
C GLY A 141 -4.92 -17.69 18.09
N SER A 142 -4.62 -16.72 18.93
CA SER A 142 -5.34 -16.52 20.18
C SER A 142 -6.06 -15.18 20.12
N ASP A 143 -7.32 -15.16 20.50
CA ASP A 143 -8.15 -13.95 20.59
C ASP A 143 -7.86 -13.15 21.88
N ASN A 144 -6.70 -13.37 22.50
CA ASN A 144 -6.31 -12.76 23.77
C ASN A 144 -4.79 -12.55 23.85
N LEU A 145 -4.35 -11.91 24.95
CA LEU A 145 -2.93 -11.58 25.18
C LEU A 145 -2.12 -12.68 25.90
N ASN A 146 -2.68 -13.88 26.11
CA ASN A 146 -2.06 -14.89 26.96
C ASN A 146 -0.81 -15.53 26.33
N ASN A 147 -0.62 -15.41 24.99
CA ASN A 147 0.46 -16.04 24.25
C ASN A 147 1.54 -15.05 23.77
N LEU A 148 1.69 -13.91 24.45
CA LEU A 148 2.72 -12.88 24.14
C LEU A 148 4.15 -13.41 24.26
N GLY A 149 4.38 -14.41 25.10
CA GLY A 149 5.71 -15.00 25.33
C GLY A 149 6.14 -16.04 24.31
N THR A 150 5.25 -16.44 23.39
CA THR A 150 5.53 -17.49 22.40
C THR A 150 5.67 -16.89 21.01
N PHE A 151 6.85 -17.05 20.39
CA PHE A 151 7.07 -16.60 19.02
C PHE A 151 6.68 -17.66 18.01
N VAL A 152 6.00 -17.23 16.92
CA VAL A 152 5.76 -18.07 15.74
C VAL A 152 7.01 -18.02 14.87
N LEU A 153 7.85 -19.04 15.00
CA LEU A 153 9.20 -19.05 14.42
C LEU A 153 9.25 -18.75 12.91
N PRO A 154 8.42 -19.35 12.05
CA PRO A 154 8.43 -19.01 10.62
C PRO A 154 8.14 -17.54 10.36
N THR A 155 7.10 -16.99 11.01
CA THR A 155 6.70 -15.58 10.89
C THR A 155 7.78 -14.64 11.41
N LEU A 156 8.43 -14.97 12.54
CA LEU A 156 9.54 -14.21 13.11
C LEU A 156 10.72 -14.14 12.15
N LEU A 157 11.17 -15.28 11.62
CA LEU A 157 12.32 -15.33 10.69
C LEU A 157 12.03 -14.60 9.39
N ALA A 158 10.83 -14.75 8.83
CA ALA A 158 10.42 -14.02 7.64
C ALA A 158 10.38 -12.51 7.89
N THR A 159 9.83 -12.06 9.03
CA THR A 159 9.80 -10.65 9.44
C THR A 159 11.21 -10.06 9.56
N ILE A 160 12.14 -10.75 10.20
CA ILE A 160 13.55 -10.33 10.30
C ILE A 160 14.17 -10.22 8.92
N PHE A 161 13.95 -11.21 8.05
CA PHE A 161 14.47 -11.19 6.68
C PHE A 161 13.96 -9.96 5.89
N ILE A 162 12.66 -9.65 5.98
CA ILE A 162 12.07 -8.50 5.29
C ILE A 162 12.68 -7.18 5.81
N TRP A 163 12.87 -7.01 7.13
CA TRP A 163 13.51 -5.82 7.67
C TRP A 163 14.97 -5.67 7.21
N ILE A 164 15.72 -6.77 7.13
CA ILE A 164 17.07 -6.78 6.56
C ILE A 164 17.04 -6.36 5.09
N LEU A 165 16.08 -6.87 4.31
CA LEU A 165 15.93 -6.53 2.89
C LEU A 165 15.59 -5.04 2.71
N ILE A 166 14.63 -4.51 3.49
CA ILE A 166 14.28 -3.08 3.49
C ILE A 166 15.51 -2.23 3.85
N TRP A 167 16.23 -2.60 4.90
CA TRP A 167 17.46 -1.91 5.28
C TRP A 167 18.51 -1.96 4.17
N PHE A 168 18.75 -3.12 3.56
CA PHE A 168 19.75 -3.30 2.49
C PHE A 168 19.46 -2.45 1.26
N ILE A 169 18.19 -2.20 0.95
CA ILE A 169 17.78 -1.34 -0.16
C ILE A 169 17.84 0.15 0.26
N SER A 170 17.29 0.49 1.43
CA SER A 170 17.06 1.88 1.82
C SER A 170 18.27 2.59 2.40
N HIS A 171 19.29 1.87 2.93
CA HIS A 171 20.49 2.49 3.49
C HIS A 171 21.38 3.18 2.43
N LYS A 172 21.25 2.75 1.19
CA LYS A 172 21.97 3.33 0.05
C LYS A 172 21.40 4.71 -0.31
N ALA A 173 22.18 5.50 -1.06
CA ALA A 173 21.65 6.68 -1.70
C ALA A 173 20.44 6.32 -2.59
N LEU A 174 19.48 7.21 -2.71
CA LEU A 174 18.18 6.96 -3.37
C LEU A 174 18.36 6.40 -4.78
N ASP A 175 19.29 6.96 -5.55
CA ASP A 175 19.63 6.57 -6.92
C ASP A 175 20.15 5.12 -7.03
N LYS A 176 20.90 4.64 -6.02
CA LYS A 176 21.54 3.32 -5.99
C LYS A 176 20.72 2.26 -5.26
N GLY A 177 19.74 2.67 -4.46
CA GLY A 177 18.85 1.83 -3.68
C GLY A 177 17.46 1.76 -4.28
N ILE A 178 16.54 2.52 -3.71
CA ILE A 178 15.11 2.49 -4.02
C ILE A 178 14.85 2.71 -5.51
N SER A 179 15.47 3.74 -6.12
CA SER A 179 15.27 4.10 -7.53
C SER A 179 15.54 2.90 -8.47
N LYS A 180 16.63 2.17 -8.22
CA LYS A 180 17.01 1.02 -9.05
C LYS A 180 16.05 -0.15 -8.85
N VAL A 181 15.65 -0.42 -7.61
CA VAL A 181 14.76 -1.53 -7.27
C VAL A 181 13.36 -1.32 -7.86
N VAL A 182 12.74 -0.16 -7.65
CA VAL A 182 11.39 0.10 -8.14
C VAL A 182 11.33 0.15 -9.67
N SER A 183 12.39 0.62 -10.34
CA SER A 183 12.46 0.65 -11.81
C SER A 183 12.45 -0.74 -12.47
N VAL A 184 12.77 -1.78 -11.71
CA VAL A 184 12.73 -3.18 -12.16
C VAL A 184 11.48 -3.88 -11.65
N LEU A 185 11.17 -3.74 -10.35
CA LEU A 185 10.10 -4.51 -9.73
C LEU A 185 8.71 -4.09 -10.22
N ILE A 186 8.47 -2.80 -10.48
CA ILE A 186 7.14 -2.35 -10.89
C ILE A 186 6.78 -2.82 -12.31
N PRO A 187 7.61 -2.67 -13.35
CA PRO A 187 7.31 -3.28 -14.65
C PRO A 187 7.12 -4.80 -14.57
N LEU A 188 7.96 -5.48 -13.79
CA LEU A 188 7.85 -6.93 -13.61
C LEU A 188 6.55 -7.32 -12.91
N LEU A 189 6.12 -6.57 -11.90
CA LEU A 189 4.83 -6.73 -11.22
C LEU A 189 3.65 -6.63 -12.20
N PHE A 190 3.64 -5.64 -13.08
CA PHE A 190 2.60 -5.49 -14.10
C PHE A 190 2.58 -6.68 -15.09
N ILE A 191 3.75 -7.16 -15.50
CA ILE A 191 3.87 -8.34 -16.39
C ILE A 191 3.34 -9.58 -15.67
N MET A 192 3.74 -9.82 -14.41
CA MET A 192 3.31 -10.98 -13.64
C MET A 192 1.80 -10.95 -13.39
N MET A 193 1.24 -9.79 -13.03
CA MET A 193 -0.20 -9.62 -12.89
C MET A 193 -0.93 -9.86 -14.21
N ALA A 194 -0.37 -9.40 -15.34
CA ALA A 194 -0.95 -9.68 -16.66
C ALA A 194 -1.00 -11.18 -16.97
N ILE A 195 0.05 -11.93 -16.64
CA ILE A 195 0.06 -13.40 -16.79
C ILE A 195 -1.06 -14.03 -15.94
N ILE A 196 -1.20 -13.62 -14.69
CA ILE A 196 -2.22 -14.15 -13.77
C ILE A 196 -3.62 -13.85 -14.30
N VAL A 197 -3.90 -12.60 -14.70
CA VAL A 197 -5.22 -12.18 -15.18
C VAL A 197 -5.56 -12.87 -16.51
N VAL A 198 -4.63 -12.92 -17.46
CA VAL A 198 -4.85 -13.61 -18.73
C VAL A 198 -5.15 -15.10 -18.48
N TYR A 199 -4.41 -15.75 -17.59
CA TYR A 199 -4.71 -17.12 -17.20
C TYR A 199 -6.07 -17.26 -16.52
N ALA A 200 -6.42 -16.38 -15.59
CA ALA A 200 -7.72 -16.37 -14.92
C ALA A 200 -8.89 -16.27 -15.89
N LEU A 201 -8.74 -15.46 -16.93
CA LEU A 201 -9.74 -15.32 -18.01
C LEU A 201 -9.89 -16.56 -18.91
N THR A 202 -9.02 -17.57 -18.79
CA THR A 202 -9.18 -18.86 -19.50
C THR A 202 -9.87 -19.93 -18.66
N LEU A 203 -10.13 -19.68 -17.37
CA LEU A 203 -10.72 -20.66 -16.47
C LEU A 203 -12.23 -20.84 -16.74
N PRO A 204 -12.77 -22.06 -16.60
CA PRO A 204 -14.22 -22.29 -16.66
C PRO A 204 -14.92 -21.51 -15.52
N GLY A 205 -16.12 -20.96 -15.79
CA GLY A 205 -16.85 -20.14 -14.79
C GLY A 205 -16.36 -18.68 -14.67
N MET A 206 -15.33 -18.27 -15.43
CA MET A 206 -14.82 -16.91 -15.36
C MET A 206 -15.88 -15.84 -15.69
N TRP A 207 -16.80 -16.12 -16.62
CA TRP A 207 -17.87 -15.20 -16.99
C TRP A 207 -18.84 -14.94 -15.85
N ASP A 208 -19.13 -15.93 -15.01
CA ASP A 208 -19.98 -15.76 -13.84
C ASP A 208 -19.34 -14.79 -12.85
N GLY A 209 -18.03 -14.92 -12.64
CA GLY A 209 -17.26 -13.98 -11.82
C GLY A 209 -17.23 -12.56 -12.38
N VAL A 210 -16.88 -12.41 -13.66
CA VAL A 210 -16.83 -11.09 -14.32
C VAL A 210 -18.22 -10.45 -14.35
N THR A 211 -19.28 -11.21 -14.62
CA THR A 211 -20.67 -10.71 -14.60
C THR A 211 -21.06 -10.28 -13.20
N ALA A 212 -20.73 -11.06 -12.16
CA ALA A 212 -21.00 -10.70 -10.77
C ALA A 212 -20.28 -9.39 -10.37
N LEU A 213 -19.03 -9.21 -10.80
CA LEU A 213 -18.27 -7.99 -10.55
C LEU A 213 -18.89 -6.75 -11.22
N LEU A 214 -19.31 -6.90 -12.46
CA LEU A 214 -19.74 -5.77 -13.30
C LEU A 214 -21.24 -5.53 -13.29
N ASN A 215 -22.07 -6.45 -12.78
CA ASN A 215 -23.53 -6.29 -12.74
C ASN A 215 -23.91 -5.02 -11.96
N PRO A 216 -24.48 -3.98 -12.62
CA PRO A 216 -24.66 -2.69 -11.99
C PRO A 216 -25.91 -2.68 -11.11
N ASN A 217 -25.78 -2.32 -9.86
CA ASN A 217 -26.88 -1.98 -8.98
C ASN A 217 -27.02 -0.47 -8.86
N TRP A 218 -27.81 0.13 -9.78
CA TRP A 218 -27.99 1.57 -9.86
C TRP A 218 -28.66 2.19 -8.63
N ASN A 219 -29.47 1.43 -7.90
CA ASN A 219 -30.14 1.91 -6.69
C ASN A 219 -29.15 2.29 -5.58
N LEU A 220 -27.99 1.62 -5.55
CA LEU A 220 -26.95 1.89 -4.57
C LEU A 220 -26.26 3.25 -4.78
N LEU A 221 -26.41 3.89 -5.94
CA LEU A 221 -25.88 5.26 -6.14
C LEU A 221 -26.60 6.30 -5.27
N LEU A 222 -27.78 5.99 -4.75
CA LEU A 222 -28.51 6.85 -3.81
C LEU A 222 -28.02 6.67 -2.36
N ASP A 223 -27.23 5.63 -2.07
CA ASP A 223 -26.66 5.39 -0.76
C ASP A 223 -25.34 6.17 -0.58
N ILE A 224 -25.29 7.06 0.40
CA ILE A 224 -24.10 7.85 0.73
C ILE A 224 -22.89 6.96 1.09
N ASN A 225 -23.10 5.75 1.62
CA ASN A 225 -22.02 4.84 1.97
C ASN A 225 -21.23 4.38 0.75
N VAL A 226 -21.85 4.25 -0.40
CA VAL A 226 -21.18 3.90 -1.67
C VAL A 226 -20.22 5.01 -2.10
N TRP A 227 -20.64 6.27 -1.94
CA TRP A 227 -19.79 7.42 -2.21
C TRP A 227 -18.62 7.49 -1.21
N LEU A 228 -18.91 7.29 0.08
CA LEU A 228 -17.84 7.23 1.10
C LEU A 228 -16.86 6.10 0.83
N ALA A 229 -17.34 4.93 0.36
CA ALA A 229 -16.47 3.82 -0.02
C ALA A 229 -15.58 4.18 -1.22
N ALA A 230 -16.12 4.88 -2.23
CA ALA A 230 -15.35 5.32 -3.40
C ALA A 230 -14.27 6.36 -3.04
N PHE A 231 -14.62 7.39 -2.28
CA PHE A 231 -13.67 8.39 -1.79
C PHE A 231 -12.64 7.76 -0.88
N GLY A 232 -13.05 6.87 0.04
CA GLY A 232 -12.16 6.11 0.92
C GLY A 232 -11.21 5.20 0.14
N GLN A 233 -11.66 4.59 -0.97
CA GLN A 233 -10.79 3.79 -1.85
C GLN A 233 -9.71 4.65 -2.49
N ILE A 234 -10.04 5.84 -3.00
CA ILE A 234 -9.06 6.72 -3.63
C ILE A 234 -8.04 7.26 -2.62
N ILE A 235 -8.48 7.65 -1.41
CA ILE A 235 -7.55 8.08 -0.34
C ILE A 235 -6.56 6.95 -0.02
N PHE A 236 -7.07 5.75 0.15
CA PHE A 236 -6.27 4.58 0.50
C PHE A 236 -5.31 4.19 -0.63
N SER A 237 -5.83 4.03 -1.84
CA SER A 237 -5.12 3.51 -3.00
C SER A 237 -3.99 4.45 -3.47
N LEU A 238 -4.22 5.75 -3.44
CA LEU A 238 -3.20 6.74 -3.81
C LEU A 238 -2.28 7.13 -2.64
N SER A 239 -2.40 6.49 -1.48
CA SER A 239 -1.62 6.79 -0.27
C SER A 239 -1.66 8.27 0.13
N MET A 240 -2.82 8.93 -0.06
CA MET A 240 -3.00 10.36 0.17
C MET A 240 -2.92 10.69 1.66
N GLY A 241 -2.33 11.85 1.99
CA GLY A 241 -2.20 12.31 3.38
C GLY A 241 -1.16 11.54 4.21
N GLN A 242 -0.35 10.68 3.59
CA GLN A 242 0.66 9.85 4.27
C GLN A 242 2.08 10.44 4.20
N ALA A 243 2.24 11.67 3.74
CA ALA A 243 3.53 12.33 3.52
C ALA A 243 4.46 11.64 2.50
N ILE A 244 4.05 10.52 1.90
CA ILE A 244 4.86 9.75 0.92
C ILE A 244 5.06 10.58 -0.34
N ALA A 245 3.97 11.09 -0.92
CA ALA A 245 4.00 11.89 -2.14
C ALA A 245 4.82 13.17 -1.94
N VAL A 246 4.64 13.88 -0.82
CA VAL A 246 5.45 15.05 -0.43
C VAL A 246 6.93 14.68 -0.35
N THR A 247 7.25 13.55 0.29
CA THR A 247 8.64 13.12 0.48
C THR A 247 9.30 12.77 -0.85
N TYR A 248 8.67 11.93 -1.66
CA TYR A 248 9.22 11.54 -2.96
C TYR A 248 9.32 12.71 -3.95
N ALA A 249 8.34 13.61 -3.96
CA ALA A 249 8.38 14.82 -4.77
C ALA A 249 9.48 15.80 -4.30
N SER A 250 9.85 15.78 -3.01
CA SER A 250 10.96 16.61 -2.52
C SER A 250 12.31 16.26 -3.15
N TYR A 251 12.44 15.07 -3.73
CA TYR A 251 13.65 14.56 -4.39
C TYR A 251 13.66 14.82 -5.91
N LEU A 252 12.57 15.39 -6.47
CA LEU A 252 12.49 15.71 -7.90
C LEU A 252 13.37 16.91 -8.28
N PRO A 253 13.86 16.99 -9.52
CA PRO A 253 14.42 18.23 -10.07
C PRO A 253 13.38 19.37 -10.10
N LYS A 254 13.86 20.63 -10.11
CA LYS A 254 12.96 21.83 -10.12
C LYS A 254 12.08 21.92 -11.37
N GLU A 255 12.54 21.39 -12.50
CA GLU A 255 11.86 21.48 -13.81
C GLU A 255 10.92 20.31 -14.11
N SER A 256 10.50 19.55 -13.09
CA SER A 256 9.65 18.39 -13.28
C SER A 256 8.20 18.77 -13.62
N ARG A 257 7.60 18.09 -14.60
CA ARG A 257 6.19 18.25 -15.00
C ARG A 257 5.29 17.55 -13.97
N LEU A 258 4.87 18.27 -12.92
CA LEU A 258 4.17 17.67 -11.78
C LEU A 258 2.80 17.11 -12.17
N ILE A 259 2.03 17.86 -12.98
CA ILE A 259 0.67 17.44 -13.39
C ILE A 259 0.73 16.17 -14.22
N ASP A 260 1.63 16.10 -15.21
CA ASP A 260 1.80 14.90 -16.04
C ASP A 260 2.15 13.67 -15.17
N ASN A 261 3.05 13.87 -14.20
CA ASN A 261 3.45 12.81 -13.28
C ASN A 261 2.28 12.32 -12.40
N VAL A 262 1.44 13.24 -11.91
CA VAL A 262 0.24 12.87 -11.14
C VAL A 262 -0.72 12.07 -12.00
N LEU A 263 -1.02 12.52 -13.22
CA LEU A 263 -1.93 11.82 -14.12
C LEU A 263 -1.44 10.41 -14.45
N ILE A 264 -0.13 10.25 -14.74
CA ILE A 264 0.46 8.94 -15.01
C ILE A 264 0.31 8.02 -13.80
N VAL A 265 0.59 8.50 -12.58
CA VAL A 265 0.49 7.69 -11.37
C VAL A 265 -0.95 7.28 -11.08
N VAL A 266 -1.90 8.23 -11.14
CA VAL A 266 -3.32 7.97 -10.89
C VAL A 266 -3.88 6.98 -11.90
N LEU A 267 -3.62 7.19 -13.20
CA LEU A 267 -4.11 6.30 -14.25
C LEU A 267 -3.50 4.90 -14.17
N SER A 268 -2.18 4.82 -13.90
CA SER A 268 -1.51 3.53 -13.73
C SER A 268 -2.07 2.74 -12.55
N ASN A 269 -2.27 3.40 -11.41
CA ASN A 269 -2.85 2.78 -10.21
C ASN A 269 -4.28 2.30 -10.46
N SER A 270 -5.16 3.16 -10.99
CA SER A 270 -6.56 2.81 -11.25
C SER A 270 -6.70 1.71 -12.32
N SER A 271 -5.86 1.76 -13.38
CA SER A 271 -5.82 0.70 -14.39
C SER A 271 -5.40 -0.64 -13.78
N PHE A 272 -4.40 -0.63 -12.88
CA PHE A 272 -3.96 -1.83 -12.19
C PHE A 272 -5.06 -2.41 -11.30
N GLU A 273 -5.77 -1.58 -10.52
CA GLU A 273 -6.89 -2.01 -9.67
C GLU A 273 -7.99 -2.68 -10.49
N ILE A 274 -8.44 -2.02 -11.54
CA ILE A 274 -9.51 -2.53 -12.42
C ILE A 274 -9.08 -3.83 -13.09
N PHE A 275 -7.87 -3.85 -13.66
CA PHE A 275 -7.32 -5.03 -14.31
C PHE A 275 -7.21 -6.22 -13.35
N THR A 276 -6.70 -5.99 -12.15
CA THR A 276 -6.58 -7.02 -11.11
C THR A 276 -7.95 -7.53 -10.66
N ALA A 277 -8.96 -6.66 -10.55
CA ALA A 277 -10.31 -7.05 -10.17
C ALA A 277 -10.93 -8.04 -11.16
N PHE A 278 -10.69 -7.89 -12.47
CA PHE A 278 -11.10 -8.89 -13.46
C PHE A 278 -10.46 -10.25 -13.18
N GLY A 279 -9.17 -10.29 -12.87
CA GLY A 279 -8.47 -11.54 -12.55
C GLY A 279 -9.02 -12.21 -11.29
N VAL A 280 -9.15 -11.45 -10.20
CA VAL A 280 -9.67 -11.95 -8.92
C VAL A 280 -11.08 -12.54 -9.10
N PHE A 281 -11.99 -11.80 -9.74
CA PHE A 281 -13.37 -12.29 -9.90
C PHE A 281 -13.50 -13.42 -10.92
N SER A 282 -12.66 -13.48 -11.95
CA SER A 282 -12.59 -14.64 -12.84
C SER A 282 -12.19 -15.92 -12.05
N ILE A 283 -11.24 -15.80 -11.13
CA ILE A 283 -10.83 -16.91 -10.26
C ILE A 283 -11.93 -17.26 -9.25
N LEU A 284 -12.64 -16.26 -8.69
CA LEU A 284 -13.78 -16.51 -7.80
C LEU A 284 -14.94 -17.20 -8.53
N GLY A 285 -15.19 -16.84 -9.80
CA GLY A 285 -16.17 -17.54 -10.65
C GLY A 285 -15.78 -19.00 -10.90
N PHE A 286 -14.51 -19.29 -11.15
CA PHE A 286 -13.99 -20.65 -11.23
C PHE A 286 -14.19 -21.43 -9.91
N MET A 287 -13.90 -20.80 -8.78
CA MET A 287 -14.10 -21.43 -7.46
C MET A 287 -15.59 -21.68 -7.19
N SER A 288 -16.46 -20.74 -7.50
CA SER A 288 -17.91 -20.91 -7.38
C SER A 288 -18.42 -22.11 -8.19
N LEU A 289 -17.97 -22.24 -9.43
CA LEU A 289 -18.31 -23.37 -10.29
C LEU A 289 -17.83 -24.71 -9.73
N THR A 290 -16.64 -24.76 -9.13
CA THR A 290 -16.02 -26.00 -8.65
C THR A 290 -16.49 -26.41 -7.25
N SER A 291 -16.77 -25.45 -6.37
CA SER A 291 -17.24 -25.70 -4.99
C SER A 291 -18.77 -25.76 -4.86
N GLY A 292 -19.51 -25.20 -5.82
CA GLY A 292 -20.96 -25.04 -5.73
C GLY A 292 -21.42 -23.94 -4.80
N LEU A 293 -20.52 -23.15 -4.22
CA LEU A 293 -20.82 -22.02 -3.35
C LEU A 293 -21.09 -20.76 -4.17
N ALA A 294 -21.95 -19.87 -3.69
CA ALA A 294 -22.20 -18.61 -4.35
C ALA A 294 -20.99 -17.64 -4.20
N ILE A 295 -20.76 -16.77 -5.21
CA ILE A 295 -19.61 -15.85 -5.22
C ILE A 295 -19.62 -14.93 -3.98
N ASN A 296 -20.78 -14.50 -3.49
CA ASN A 296 -20.89 -13.68 -2.28
C ASN A 296 -20.52 -14.41 -0.98
N GLU A 297 -20.52 -15.73 -0.97
CA GLU A 297 -20.08 -16.55 0.16
C GLU A 297 -18.57 -16.75 0.16
N ILE A 298 -17.95 -16.70 -1.03
CA ILE A 298 -16.52 -16.90 -1.22
C ILE A 298 -15.77 -15.55 -1.21
N ALA A 299 -16.39 -14.48 -1.72
CA ALA A 299 -15.78 -13.18 -1.84
C ALA A 299 -15.50 -12.58 -0.45
N THR A 300 -14.23 -12.48 -0.12
CA THR A 300 -13.73 -11.89 1.12
C THR A 300 -12.64 -10.87 0.79
N SER A 301 -12.14 -10.17 1.79
CA SER A 301 -11.10 -9.16 1.63
C SER A 301 -9.95 -9.39 2.61
N GLY A 302 -8.82 -8.72 2.36
CA GLY A 302 -7.69 -8.74 3.27
C GLY A 302 -6.92 -10.05 3.28
N THR A 303 -6.38 -10.40 4.45
CA THR A 303 -5.52 -11.57 4.62
C THR A 303 -6.25 -12.90 4.37
N GLY A 304 -7.56 -12.97 4.61
CA GLY A 304 -8.38 -14.14 4.32
C GLY A 304 -8.39 -14.47 2.83
N LEU A 305 -8.55 -13.47 1.97
CA LEU A 305 -8.50 -13.67 0.51
C LEU A 305 -7.14 -14.22 0.08
N LEU A 306 -6.02 -13.63 0.56
CA LEU A 306 -4.68 -14.02 0.13
C LEU A 306 -4.22 -15.37 0.68
N PHE A 307 -4.46 -15.64 1.97
CA PHE A 307 -3.81 -16.76 2.65
C PHE A 307 -4.75 -17.94 2.93
N VAL A 308 -6.04 -17.78 2.63
CA VAL A 308 -7.03 -18.86 2.73
C VAL A 308 -7.64 -19.13 1.36
N VAL A 309 -8.37 -18.16 0.78
CA VAL A 309 -9.15 -18.38 -0.45
C VAL A 309 -8.26 -18.69 -1.66
N PHE A 310 -7.18 -17.93 -1.91
CA PHE A 310 -6.28 -18.23 -3.04
C PHE A 310 -5.59 -19.60 -2.90
N PRO A 311 -5.04 -20.01 -1.74
CA PRO A 311 -4.56 -21.38 -1.53
C PRO A 311 -5.61 -22.47 -1.78
N GLU A 312 -6.88 -22.28 -1.38
CA GLU A 312 -7.97 -23.20 -1.70
C GLU A 312 -8.18 -23.31 -3.21
N ILE A 313 -8.18 -22.18 -3.92
CA ILE A 313 -8.28 -22.14 -5.38
C ILE A 313 -7.11 -22.88 -6.03
N PHE A 314 -5.88 -22.68 -5.55
CA PHE A 314 -4.71 -23.40 -6.05
C PHE A 314 -4.79 -24.90 -5.80
N ASN A 315 -5.49 -25.36 -4.75
CA ASN A 315 -5.72 -26.78 -4.51
C ASN A 315 -6.58 -27.40 -5.62
N VAL A 316 -7.61 -26.71 -6.11
CA VAL A 316 -8.52 -27.22 -7.15
C VAL A 316 -8.05 -26.91 -8.59
N MET A 317 -7.07 -26.03 -8.77
CA MET A 317 -6.54 -25.59 -10.07
C MET A 317 -5.65 -26.67 -10.77
N GLY A 318 -5.37 -27.79 -10.10
CA GLY A 318 -4.54 -28.86 -10.68
C GLY A 318 -3.07 -28.50 -10.81
N ASN A 319 -2.44 -28.91 -11.93
CA ASN A 319 -1.00 -28.72 -12.15
C ASN A 319 -0.60 -27.26 -12.43
N ALA A 320 -1.50 -26.45 -12.93
CA ALA A 320 -1.23 -25.02 -13.18
C ALA A 320 -0.90 -24.25 -11.89
N ALA A 321 -1.41 -24.70 -10.75
CA ALA A 321 -1.15 -24.09 -9.46
C ALA A 321 0.34 -24.06 -9.07
N TYR A 322 1.15 -25.04 -9.50
CA TYR A 322 2.59 -25.08 -9.24
C TYR A 322 3.39 -23.99 -9.97
N VAL A 323 2.77 -23.32 -10.95
CA VAL A 323 3.35 -22.20 -11.68
C VAL A 323 2.66 -20.89 -11.30
N ILE A 324 1.33 -20.88 -11.33
CA ILE A 324 0.53 -19.66 -11.07
C ILE A 324 0.64 -19.24 -9.61
N GLY A 325 0.64 -20.18 -8.66
CA GLY A 325 0.78 -19.90 -7.23
C GLY A 325 2.07 -19.14 -6.88
N PRO A 326 3.26 -19.64 -7.25
CA PRO A 326 4.51 -18.92 -7.04
C PRO A 326 4.53 -17.54 -7.74
N ILE A 327 4.04 -17.43 -8.96
CA ILE A 327 3.95 -16.14 -9.67
C ILE A 327 3.04 -15.18 -8.91
N PHE A 328 1.91 -15.65 -8.39
CA PHE A 328 0.96 -14.83 -7.63
C PHE A 328 1.59 -14.28 -6.33
N PHE A 329 2.13 -15.13 -5.47
CA PHE A 329 2.74 -14.68 -4.22
C PHE A 329 3.98 -13.83 -4.46
N LEU A 330 4.79 -14.11 -5.49
CA LEU A 330 5.91 -13.24 -5.87
C LEU A 330 5.43 -11.87 -6.37
N CYS A 331 4.32 -11.81 -7.11
CA CYS A 331 3.68 -10.55 -7.52
C CYS A 331 3.21 -9.74 -6.32
N VAL A 332 2.55 -10.40 -5.35
CA VAL A 332 2.11 -9.81 -4.07
C VAL A 332 3.32 -9.30 -3.28
N PHE A 333 4.41 -10.08 -3.23
CA PHE A 333 5.65 -9.69 -2.57
C PHE A 333 6.28 -8.42 -3.19
N PHE A 334 6.30 -8.31 -4.51
CA PHE A 334 6.84 -7.12 -5.19
C PHE A 334 5.98 -5.88 -4.93
N ALA A 335 4.66 -6.02 -4.94
CA ALA A 335 3.75 -4.94 -4.53
C ALA A 335 4.00 -4.53 -3.08
N GLY A 336 4.18 -5.51 -2.19
CA GLY A 336 4.45 -5.27 -0.77
C GLY A 336 5.77 -4.55 -0.52
N ILE A 337 6.88 -5.01 -1.10
CA ILE A 337 8.19 -4.43 -0.83
C ILE A 337 8.31 -2.98 -1.36
N THR A 338 7.72 -2.67 -2.51
CA THR A 338 7.76 -1.31 -3.06
C THR A 338 6.97 -0.33 -2.19
N SER A 339 5.82 -0.74 -1.65
CA SER A 339 5.05 0.05 -0.69
C SER A 339 5.77 0.17 0.67
N ALA A 340 6.42 -0.89 1.16
CA ALA A 340 7.18 -0.86 2.41
C ALA A 340 8.36 0.13 2.36
N LEU A 341 9.06 0.19 1.22
CA LEU A 341 10.10 1.20 0.99
C LEU A 341 9.55 2.62 1.03
N ALA A 342 8.36 2.83 0.46
CA ALA A 342 7.68 4.12 0.47
C ALA A 342 7.24 4.54 1.87
N PHE A 343 6.75 3.61 2.70
CA PHE A 343 6.32 3.89 4.08
C PHE A 343 7.49 4.27 5.01
N LEU A 344 8.70 3.81 4.74
CA LEU A 344 9.89 4.15 5.53
C LEU A 344 10.38 5.59 5.27
N GLU A 345 10.24 6.10 4.05
CA GLU A 345 10.87 7.33 3.60
C GLU A 345 10.40 8.63 4.31
N PRO A 346 9.10 8.86 4.60
CA PRO A 346 8.66 10.06 5.30
C PRO A 346 9.34 10.22 6.67
N MET A 347 9.44 9.12 7.42
CA MET A 347 10.09 9.13 8.74
C MET A 347 11.61 9.25 8.61
N THR A 348 12.21 8.60 7.60
CA THR A 348 13.65 8.71 7.30
C THR A 348 14.05 10.15 7.01
N LEU A 349 13.31 10.84 6.13
CA LEU A 349 13.58 12.22 5.79
C LEU A 349 13.37 13.15 7.00
N ALA A 350 12.28 12.95 7.75
CA ALA A 350 11.98 13.76 8.93
C ALA A 350 13.09 13.66 9.99
N VAL A 351 13.52 12.43 10.33
CA VAL A 351 14.60 12.17 11.30
C VAL A 351 15.94 12.72 10.80
N SER A 352 16.31 12.43 9.54
CA SER A 352 17.54 12.92 8.93
C SER A 352 17.65 14.44 8.98
N LYS A 353 16.57 15.16 8.66
CA LYS A 353 16.53 16.61 8.68
C LYS A 353 16.51 17.22 10.08
N LYS A 354 15.72 16.66 10.98
CA LYS A 354 15.61 17.16 12.38
C LYS A 354 16.94 17.02 13.14
N PHE A 355 17.56 15.84 13.06
CA PHE A 355 18.76 15.51 13.81
C PHE A 355 20.05 15.69 13.03
N ARG A 356 19.98 16.18 11.77
CA ARG A 356 21.13 16.39 10.87
C ARG A 356 21.99 15.12 10.73
N MET A 357 21.34 13.97 10.63
CA MET A 357 22.00 12.68 10.48
C MET A 357 22.11 12.28 9.00
N PRO A 358 23.19 11.57 8.61
CA PRO A 358 23.26 10.97 7.27
C PRO A 358 22.18 9.91 7.10
N ARG A 359 21.73 9.70 5.86
CA ARG A 359 20.67 8.74 5.49
C ARG A 359 20.88 7.36 6.11
N ILE A 360 22.08 6.81 6.00
CA ILE A 360 22.40 5.47 6.51
C ILE A 360 22.09 5.33 8.01
N ARG A 361 22.42 6.33 8.83
CA ARG A 361 22.14 6.29 10.27
C ARG A 361 20.65 6.36 10.56
N SER A 362 19.93 7.26 9.88
CA SER A 362 18.48 7.39 10.04
C SER A 362 17.76 6.10 9.68
N VAL A 363 18.07 5.51 8.52
CA VAL A 363 17.48 4.24 8.07
C VAL A 363 17.82 3.10 9.04
N THR A 364 19.08 2.99 9.50
CA THR A 364 19.48 1.91 10.39
C THR A 364 18.74 1.98 11.74
N ILE A 365 18.65 3.18 12.35
CA ILE A 365 17.92 3.37 13.60
C ILE A 365 16.43 3.01 13.42
N LEU A 366 15.82 3.48 12.33
CA LEU A 366 14.41 3.23 12.08
C LEU A 366 14.13 1.74 11.76
N CYS A 367 15.01 1.06 11.01
CA CYS A 367 14.83 -0.36 10.74
C CYS A 367 15.00 -1.21 12.02
N ILE A 368 15.96 -0.89 12.90
CA ILE A 368 16.10 -1.58 14.20
C ILE A 368 14.85 -1.31 15.07
N PHE A 369 14.42 -0.06 15.18
CA PHE A 369 13.24 0.30 15.97
C PHE A 369 11.97 -0.33 15.41
N GLY A 370 11.78 -0.31 14.09
CA GLY A 370 10.66 -0.96 13.42
C GLY A 370 10.66 -2.47 13.60
N LEU A 371 11.82 -3.13 13.50
CA LEU A 371 11.96 -4.56 13.79
C LEU A 371 11.51 -4.88 15.22
N LEU A 372 12.00 -4.12 16.21
CA LEU A 372 11.61 -4.33 17.61
C LEU A 372 10.09 -4.18 17.82
N LEU A 373 9.45 -3.20 17.19
CA LEU A 373 7.99 -3.06 17.23
C LEU A 373 7.30 -4.22 16.52
N SER A 374 7.85 -4.71 15.41
CA SER A 374 7.26 -5.82 14.66
C SER A 374 7.30 -7.15 15.41
N LEU A 375 8.23 -7.35 16.35
CA LEU A 375 8.32 -8.59 17.15
C LEU A 375 7.02 -8.93 17.88
N ILE A 376 6.28 -7.92 18.33
CA ILE A 376 5.02 -8.11 19.05
C ILE A 376 3.98 -8.83 18.16
N TYR A 377 3.96 -8.52 16.85
CA TYR A 377 3.03 -9.13 15.90
C TYR A 377 3.46 -10.55 15.47
N THR A 378 4.66 -10.99 15.82
CA THR A 378 5.15 -12.36 15.52
C THR A 378 4.94 -13.34 16.67
N THR A 379 4.24 -12.91 17.74
CA THR A 379 3.88 -13.76 18.88
C THR A 379 2.58 -14.54 18.64
N GLY A 380 2.27 -15.50 19.48
CA GLY A 380 1.00 -16.24 19.46
C GLY A 380 -0.24 -15.35 19.73
N SER A 381 -0.07 -14.12 20.25
CA SER A 381 -1.10 -13.08 20.36
C SER A 381 -0.99 -12.05 19.23
N GLY A 382 -0.12 -12.24 18.26
CA GLY A 382 0.26 -11.24 17.26
C GLY A 382 -0.91 -10.80 16.39
N ASN A 383 -1.78 -11.71 15.97
CA ASN A 383 -2.95 -11.38 15.15
C ASN A 383 -3.96 -10.49 15.89
N PHE A 384 -4.21 -10.78 17.17
CA PHE A 384 -5.07 -9.96 18.00
C PHE A 384 -4.52 -8.54 18.13
N ILE A 385 -3.20 -8.39 18.39
CA ILE A 385 -2.54 -7.10 18.51
C ILE A 385 -2.52 -6.37 17.16
N LEU A 386 -2.28 -7.08 16.06
CA LEU A 386 -2.29 -6.53 14.70
C LEU A 386 -3.66 -5.93 14.37
N THR A 387 -4.75 -6.64 14.69
CA THR A 387 -6.12 -6.17 14.48
C THR A 387 -6.37 -4.86 15.26
N ILE A 388 -5.96 -4.81 16.53
CA ILE A 388 -6.07 -3.60 17.35
C ILE A 388 -5.21 -2.46 16.77
N ALA A 389 -3.98 -2.74 16.38
CA ALA A 389 -3.06 -1.75 15.81
C ALA A 389 -3.61 -1.11 14.53
N VAL A 390 -4.20 -1.91 13.63
CA VAL A 390 -4.86 -1.43 12.42
C VAL A 390 -6.03 -0.51 12.77
N GLN A 391 -6.89 -0.90 13.71
CA GLN A 391 -8.05 -0.09 14.13
C GLN A 391 -7.62 1.23 14.78
N ILE A 392 -6.62 1.21 15.69
CA ILE A 392 -6.09 2.40 16.33
C ILE A 392 -5.47 3.34 15.29
N ASN A 393 -4.69 2.81 14.34
CA ASN A 393 -4.06 3.61 13.29
C ASN A 393 -5.09 4.33 12.43
N LEU A 394 -6.14 3.61 11.99
CA LEU A 394 -7.25 4.19 11.25
C LEU A 394 -7.95 5.30 12.05
N LEU A 395 -8.22 5.08 13.33
CA LEU A 395 -8.85 6.08 14.21
C LEU A 395 -8.00 7.33 14.33
N ILE A 396 -6.69 7.19 14.55
CA ILE A 396 -5.77 8.34 14.70
C ILE A 396 -5.65 9.10 13.38
N GLN A 397 -5.59 8.39 12.23
CA GLN A 397 -5.58 9.04 10.91
C GLN A 397 -6.85 9.89 10.69
N ILE A 398 -8.03 9.35 11.01
CA ILE A 398 -9.31 10.08 10.90
C ILE A 398 -9.30 11.30 11.84
N ILE A 399 -8.90 11.15 13.11
CA ILE A 399 -8.85 12.26 14.07
C ILE A 399 -7.83 13.32 13.63
N GLY A 400 -6.68 12.90 13.10
CA GLY A 400 -5.65 13.78 12.57
C GLY A 400 -6.19 14.62 11.40
N GLN A 401 -6.85 13.97 10.43
CA GLN A 401 -7.49 14.65 9.30
C GLN A 401 -8.59 15.63 9.74
N LEU A 402 -9.45 15.23 10.68
CA LEU A 402 -10.50 16.09 11.23
C LEU A 402 -9.92 17.31 11.97
N ARG A 403 -8.81 17.16 12.71
CA ARG A 403 -8.12 18.28 13.36
C ARG A 403 -7.50 19.24 12.36
N VAL A 404 -6.90 18.73 11.28
CA VAL A 404 -6.38 19.54 10.19
C VAL A 404 -7.51 20.35 9.55
N LEU A 405 -8.63 19.70 9.20
CA LEU A 405 -9.80 20.36 8.62
C LEU A 405 -10.40 21.42 9.57
N ARG A 406 -10.43 21.19 10.89
CA ARG A 406 -10.93 22.14 11.88
C ARG A 406 -10.00 23.34 12.10
N GLN A 407 -8.69 23.16 11.88
CA GLN A 407 -7.69 24.24 11.97
C GLN A 407 -7.52 25.02 10.66
N TRP A 408 -8.05 24.49 9.55
CA TRP A 408 -8.14 25.16 8.26
C TRP A 408 -9.28 26.20 8.29
N ASN A 409 -9.06 27.27 9.06
CA ASN A 409 -9.86 28.47 8.93
C ASN A 409 -9.63 29.08 7.53
N ALA A 410 -10.64 29.71 6.95
CA ALA A 410 -10.62 30.34 5.63
C ALA A 410 -9.35 31.18 5.36
N LYS A 411 -8.76 31.77 6.39
CA LYS A 411 -7.52 32.54 6.35
C LYS A 411 -6.27 31.73 5.96
N ILE A 412 -6.22 30.40 6.25
CA ILE A 412 -5.10 29.54 5.80
C ILE A 412 -5.25 29.20 4.31
N LEU A 413 -6.48 29.06 3.85
CA LEU A 413 -6.76 28.89 2.42
C LEU A 413 -6.36 30.16 1.65
N GLU A 414 -6.69 31.36 2.14
CA GLU A 414 -6.25 32.61 1.53
C GLU A 414 -4.72 32.74 1.49
N ASP A 415 -4.01 32.41 2.57
CA ASP A 415 -2.55 32.45 2.64
C ASP A 415 -1.87 31.38 1.76
N LEU A 416 -2.51 30.20 1.52
CA LEU A 416 -2.02 29.14 0.64
C LEU A 416 -2.28 29.45 -0.86
N PHE A 417 -3.37 30.15 -1.17
CA PHE A 417 -3.71 30.54 -2.55
C PHE A 417 -3.05 31.86 -2.99
N GLN A 418 -2.38 32.58 -2.10
CA GLN A 418 -1.44 33.66 -2.45
C GLN A 418 -0.05 33.12 -2.86
N LEU A 419 -0.04 32.05 -3.68
CA LEU A 419 1.19 31.59 -4.33
C LEU A 419 1.63 32.64 -5.35
N PRO A 420 2.96 32.94 -5.45
CA PRO A 420 3.46 33.95 -6.40
C PRO A 420 3.02 33.57 -7.83
N ASP A 421 2.58 34.60 -8.57
CA ASP A 421 2.22 34.51 -9.99
C ASP A 421 3.34 33.82 -10.77
N GLY A 422 3.06 32.63 -11.32
CA GLY A 422 4.01 31.90 -12.17
C GLY A 422 4.09 30.38 -11.92
N LEU A 423 3.24 29.79 -11.09
CA LEU A 423 3.25 28.34 -10.76
C LEU A 423 2.08 27.53 -11.35
N LEU A 424 1.27 28.11 -12.24
CA LEU A 424 0.24 27.41 -13.03
C LEU A 424 0.73 27.15 -14.44
#